data_da9d097beff6b192c36251dcdb93480f
#
_entry.id   da9d097beff6b192c36251dcdb93480f
#
_cell.length_a   1.000
_cell.length_b   1.000
_cell.length_c   1.000
_cell.angle_alpha   90.00
_cell.angle_beta   90.00
_cell.angle_gamma   90.00
#
_symmetry.space_group_name_H-M   'P 1'
#
loop_
_entity.id
_entity.type
_entity.pdbx_description
1 polymer ?
#
loop_
_entity_poly.entity_id
_entity_poly.type
_entity_poly.pdbx_seq_one_letter_code
_entity_poly.pdbx_strand_id
1 'polypeptide(L)'
;MFHMTRATAPGHRRRGDSIVLIRGAWMDYDQDKVDEMVLALLWLTQTGDGRTWKGHDWVAMDRLHAKGYISDPKSKAKSVVLSEEGERLSRELFERHFARKG
;
A
#
# COMPACT_ATOMS: atom_id res chain seq x y z
N MET A 1 24.97 6.28 -10.48
CA MET A 1 24.48 7.58 -10.17
C MET A 1 23.44 8.07 -11.18
N PHE A 2 22.37 8.60 -10.72
CA PHE A 2 21.32 9.06 -11.58
C PHE A 2 21.28 10.57 -11.62
N HIS A 3 20.64 11.09 -12.65
CA HIS A 3 20.52 12.52 -12.83
C HIS A 3 19.11 12.98 -12.58
N MET A 4 18.98 14.01 -11.80
CA MET A 4 17.68 14.56 -11.46
C MET A 4 17.59 15.96 -12.04
N THR A 5 17.74 16.07 -13.32
CA THR A 5 17.93 17.36 -13.96
C THR A 5 16.64 18.06 -14.32
N ARG A 6 15.50 17.40 -14.23
CA ARG A 6 14.24 18.06 -14.54
C ARG A 6 13.09 17.36 -13.84
N ALA A 7 12.05 18.12 -13.61
CA ALA A 7 10.86 17.64 -12.94
C ALA A 7 9.72 17.46 -13.94
N THR A 8 9.97 16.69 -14.98
CA THR A 8 8.99 16.44 -16.02
C THR A 8 8.48 15.02 -15.91
N ALA A 9 7.17 14.88 -15.91
CA ALA A 9 6.58 13.54 -15.80
C ALA A 9 6.98 12.71 -17.02
N PRO A 10 7.31 11.44 -16.82
CA PRO A 10 7.55 10.55 -17.95
C PRO A 10 6.30 10.45 -18.81
N GLY A 11 6.49 10.36 -20.12
CA GLY A 11 5.37 10.27 -21.03
C GLY A 11 4.76 8.90 -21.14
N HIS A 12 5.31 7.92 -20.44
CA HIS A 12 4.94 6.55 -20.65
C HIS A 12 5.24 5.72 -19.40
N ARG A 13 4.37 4.77 -19.10
CA ARG A 13 4.58 3.88 -17.97
C ARG A 13 3.88 2.57 -18.22
N ARG A 14 4.35 1.52 -17.54
CA ARG A 14 3.76 0.21 -17.65
C ARG A 14 2.54 0.09 -16.76
N ARG A 15 1.73 -0.93 -17.05
CA ARG A 15 0.57 -1.26 -16.25
C ARG A 15 1.03 -1.60 -14.82
N GLY A 16 0.31 -1.08 -13.85
CA GLY A 16 0.64 -1.33 -12.45
C GLY A 16 1.66 -0.37 -11.87
N ASP A 17 2.25 0.46 -12.71
CA ASP A 17 3.23 1.44 -12.24
C ASP A 17 2.55 2.79 -12.00
N SER A 18 3.12 3.56 -11.13
CA SER A 18 2.68 4.93 -10.85
C SER A 18 3.85 5.88 -10.99
N ILE A 19 3.51 7.14 -11.21
CA ILE A 19 4.49 8.19 -11.36
C ILE A 19 4.23 9.23 -10.28
N VAL A 20 5.26 9.60 -9.56
CA VAL A 20 5.14 10.59 -8.51
C VAL A 20 6.31 11.56 -8.56
N LEU A 21 6.02 12.82 -8.23
CA LEU A 21 7.05 13.86 -8.15
C LEU A 21 7.57 13.90 -6.72
N ILE A 22 8.87 13.66 -6.56
CA ILE A 22 9.51 13.71 -5.26
C ILE A 22 10.72 14.61 -5.37
N ARG A 23 10.72 15.69 -4.59
CA ARG A 23 11.84 16.61 -4.49
C ARG A 23 12.30 17.12 -5.87
N GLY A 24 11.33 17.48 -6.71
CA GLY A 24 11.64 18.04 -8.01
C GLY A 24 11.97 17.04 -9.09
N ALA A 25 11.83 15.75 -8.81
CA ALA A 25 12.13 14.70 -9.78
C ALA A 25 10.97 13.71 -9.86
N TRP A 26 10.69 13.22 -11.04
CA TRP A 26 9.65 12.23 -11.25
C TRP A 26 10.22 10.83 -11.05
N MET A 27 9.43 9.97 -10.42
CA MET A 27 9.83 8.59 -10.13
C MET A 27 8.69 7.66 -10.50
N ASP A 28 9.01 6.62 -11.25
CA ASP A 28 8.08 5.52 -11.48
C ASP A 28 8.11 4.58 -10.29
N TYR A 29 6.95 4.07 -9.89
CA TYR A 29 6.92 3.05 -8.86
C TYR A 29 5.79 2.07 -9.11
N ASP A 30 5.92 0.91 -8.53
CA ASP A 30 4.99 -0.20 -8.71
C ASP A 30 3.86 -0.08 -7.70
N GLN A 31 2.66 0.26 -8.18
CA GLN A 31 1.48 0.40 -7.32
C GLN A 31 1.17 -0.90 -6.58
N ASP A 32 1.30 -2.03 -7.27
CA ASP A 32 0.97 -3.30 -6.65
C ASP A 32 1.92 -3.61 -5.51
N LYS A 33 3.18 -3.26 -5.66
CA LYS A 33 4.15 -3.47 -4.58
C LYS A 33 3.84 -2.56 -3.39
N VAL A 34 3.44 -1.33 -3.64
CA VAL A 34 3.04 -0.42 -2.57
C VAL A 34 1.83 -1.01 -1.82
N ASP A 35 0.85 -1.49 -2.56
CA ASP A 35 -0.34 -2.09 -1.95
C ASP A 35 0.01 -3.29 -1.10
N GLU A 36 0.92 -4.14 -1.58
CA GLU A 36 1.37 -5.30 -0.81
C GLU A 36 2.01 -4.88 0.51
N MET A 37 2.85 -3.87 0.46
CA MET A 37 3.53 -3.40 1.67
C MET A 37 2.57 -2.75 2.65
N VAL A 38 1.63 -1.95 2.14
CA VAL A 38 0.62 -1.34 3.00
C VAL A 38 -0.23 -2.42 3.65
N LEU A 39 -0.67 -3.41 2.87
CA LEU A 39 -1.49 -4.49 3.42
C LEU A 39 -0.72 -5.27 4.49
N ALA A 40 0.55 -5.55 4.25
CA ALA A 40 1.37 -6.24 5.24
C ALA A 40 1.48 -5.44 6.54
N LEU A 41 1.64 -4.12 6.43
CA LEU A 41 1.74 -3.27 7.61
C LEU A 41 0.41 -3.16 8.34
N LEU A 42 -0.70 -3.25 7.61
CA LEU A 42 -2.01 -3.29 8.25
C LEU A 42 -2.15 -4.52 9.13
N TRP A 43 -1.59 -5.65 8.71
CA TRP A 43 -1.61 -6.85 9.53
C TRP A 43 -0.85 -6.63 10.84
N LEU A 44 0.30 -5.96 10.77
CA LEU A 44 1.13 -5.70 11.94
C LEU A 44 0.39 -4.88 12.99
N THR A 45 -0.42 -3.92 12.55
CA THR A 45 -1.05 -2.98 13.46
C THR A 45 -2.49 -3.32 13.80
N GLN A 46 -2.96 -4.50 13.38
CA GLN A 46 -4.34 -4.87 13.67
C GLN A 46 -4.52 -5.22 15.15
N THR A 47 -5.71 -4.96 15.63
CA THR A 47 -6.12 -5.39 16.97
C THR A 47 -6.74 -6.77 16.86
N GLY A 48 -7.08 -7.37 18.00
CA GLY A 48 -7.58 -8.74 18.02
C GLY A 48 -8.91 -8.95 17.29
N ASP A 49 -9.62 -7.88 16.96
CA ASP A 49 -10.91 -7.97 16.28
C ASP A 49 -10.81 -7.65 14.78
N GLY A 50 -9.61 -7.65 14.24
CA GLY A 50 -9.41 -7.40 12.81
C GLY A 50 -9.35 -5.95 12.40
N ARG A 51 -9.49 -5.04 13.34
CA ARG A 51 -9.37 -3.61 13.04
C ARG A 51 -7.92 -3.22 12.95
N THR A 52 -7.64 -2.27 12.07
CA THR A 52 -6.28 -1.80 11.91
C THR A 52 -6.30 -0.31 11.54
N TRP A 53 -5.19 0.35 11.81
CA TRP A 53 -5.06 1.79 11.57
C TRP A 53 -5.12 2.09 10.08
N LYS A 54 -5.85 3.14 9.70
CA LYS A 54 -6.04 3.47 8.30
C LYS A 54 -5.17 4.64 7.81
N GLY A 55 -4.21 5.08 8.60
CA GLY A 55 -3.40 6.25 8.27
C GLY A 55 -2.23 5.97 7.36
N HIS A 56 -2.45 5.19 6.31
CA HIS A 56 -1.44 4.93 5.28
C HIS A 56 -1.75 5.77 4.05
N ASP A 57 -1.01 5.51 2.98
CA ASP A 57 -1.23 6.24 1.75
C ASP A 57 -2.69 6.12 1.30
N TRP A 58 -3.30 7.26 1.09
CA TRP A 58 -4.73 7.36 0.83
C TRP A 58 -5.15 6.57 -0.41
N VAL A 59 -4.36 6.70 -1.47
CA VAL A 59 -4.67 6.04 -2.75
C VAL A 59 -4.50 4.54 -2.64
N ALA A 60 -3.45 4.11 -1.93
CA ALA A 60 -3.25 2.67 -1.71
C ALA A 60 -4.39 2.08 -0.89
N MET A 61 -4.88 2.80 0.11
CA MET A 61 -6.01 2.32 0.91
C MET A 61 -7.26 2.17 0.04
N ASP A 62 -7.51 3.11 -0.86
CA ASP A 62 -8.64 3.01 -1.80
C ASP A 62 -8.53 1.77 -2.68
N ARG A 63 -7.33 1.48 -3.18
CA ARG A 63 -7.12 0.30 -4.01
C ARG A 63 -7.34 -0.99 -3.22
N LEU A 64 -6.89 -1.03 -1.98
CA LEU A 64 -7.09 -2.22 -1.13
C LEU A 64 -8.57 -2.44 -0.86
N HIS A 65 -9.33 -1.36 -0.69
CA HIS A 65 -10.76 -1.47 -0.53
C HIS A 65 -11.41 -2.01 -1.81
N ALA A 66 -11.00 -1.48 -2.96
CA ALA A 66 -11.54 -1.94 -4.24
C ALA A 66 -11.26 -3.41 -4.49
N LYS A 67 -10.15 -3.92 -3.97
CA LYS A 67 -9.78 -5.33 -4.09
C LYS A 67 -10.49 -6.22 -3.08
N GLY A 68 -11.24 -5.62 -2.15
CA GLY A 68 -12.00 -6.39 -1.18
C GLY A 68 -11.20 -6.83 0.04
N TYR A 69 -10.07 -6.21 0.31
CA TYR A 69 -9.22 -6.61 1.42
C TYR A 69 -9.51 -5.85 2.71
N ILE A 70 -10.07 -4.66 2.59
CA ILE A 70 -10.39 -3.84 3.77
C ILE A 70 -11.75 -3.18 3.59
N SER A 71 -12.33 -2.73 4.70
CA SER A 71 -13.54 -1.94 4.66
C SER A 71 -13.24 -0.55 4.10
N ASP A 72 -14.29 0.23 3.85
CA ASP A 72 -14.16 1.54 3.21
C ASP A 72 -13.32 2.49 4.08
N PRO A 73 -12.14 2.92 3.61
CA PRO A 73 -11.32 3.84 4.40
C PRO A 73 -11.90 5.24 4.51
N LYS A 74 -12.91 5.57 3.70
CA LYS A 74 -13.56 6.87 3.74
C LYS A 74 -14.66 6.95 4.79
N SER A 75 -14.91 5.85 5.50
CA SER A 75 -15.90 5.86 6.56
C SER A 75 -15.42 6.77 7.69
N LYS A 76 -16.35 7.11 8.58
CA LYS A 76 -16.01 7.98 9.72
C LYS A 76 -15.17 7.29 10.77
N ALA A 77 -15.10 5.99 10.73
CA ALA A 77 -14.28 5.23 11.68
C ALA A 77 -12.81 5.55 11.46
N LYS A 78 -12.05 5.57 12.54
CA LYS A 78 -10.62 5.85 12.47
C LYS A 78 -9.81 4.63 12.04
N SER A 79 -10.43 3.48 11.97
CA SER A 79 -9.78 2.24 11.56
C SER A 79 -10.55 1.61 10.44
N VAL A 80 -9.90 0.67 9.76
CA VAL A 80 -10.56 -0.19 8.79
C VAL A 80 -10.55 -1.61 9.32
N VAL A 81 -11.40 -2.46 8.76
CA VAL A 81 -11.46 -3.86 9.13
C VAL A 81 -10.94 -4.68 7.97
N LEU A 82 -10.04 -5.60 8.24
CA LEU A 82 -9.56 -6.52 7.23
C LEU A 82 -10.66 -7.54 6.93
N SER A 83 -10.91 -7.79 5.65
CA SER A 83 -11.78 -8.89 5.28
C SER A 83 -11.05 -10.22 5.57
N GLU A 84 -11.76 -11.33 5.47
CA GLU A 84 -11.14 -12.64 5.65
C GLU A 84 -9.98 -12.82 4.68
N GLU A 85 -10.23 -12.48 3.43
CA GLU A 85 -9.22 -12.53 2.38
C GLU A 85 -8.06 -11.58 2.68
N GLY A 86 -8.40 -10.36 3.13
CA GLY A 86 -7.40 -9.37 3.46
C GLY A 86 -6.52 -9.81 4.62
N GLU A 87 -7.12 -10.42 5.63
CA GLU A 87 -6.35 -10.89 6.77
C GLU A 87 -5.37 -11.99 6.37
N ARG A 88 -5.86 -12.95 5.59
CA ARG A 88 -5.00 -14.05 5.13
C ARG A 88 -3.85 -13.53 4.30
N LEU A 89 -4.16 -12.68 3.33
CA LEU A 89 -3.13 -12.17 2.42
C LEU A 89 -2.16 -11.24 3.15
N SER A 90 -2.67 -10.39 4.05
CA SER A 90 -1.79 -9.49 4.78
C SER A 90 -0.79 -10.25 5.62
N ARG A 91 -1.21 -11.34 6.24
CA ARG A 91 -0.31 -12.17 7.01
C ARG A 91 0.76 -12.80 6.12
N GLU A 92 0.35 -13.35 4.98
CA GLU A 92 1.29 -13.95 4.05
C GLU A 92 2.33 -12.93 3.56
N LEU A 93 1.86 -11.74 3.25
CA LEU A 93 2.75 -10.70 2.76
C LEU A 93 3.69 -10.21 3.85
N PHE A 94 3.19 -10.10 5.07
CA PHE A 94 4.03 -9.69 6.18
C PHE A 94 5.15 -10.72 6.41
N GLU A 95 4.78 -11.98 6.39
CA GLU A 95 5.78 -13.05 6.56
C GLU A 95 6.80 -13.05 5.44
N ARG A 96 6.33 -12.85 4.20
CA ARG A 96 7.23 -12.86 3.05
C ARG A 96 8.24 -11.72 3.08
N HIS A 97 7.79 -10.53 3.46
CA HIS A 97 8.62 -9.35 3.33
C HIS A 97 9.36 -8.96 4.61
N PHE A 98 8.84 -9.33 5.76
CA PHE A 98 9.35 -8.80 7.02
C PHE A 98 9.77 -9.86 8.02
N ALA A 99 9.33 -11.11 7.88
CA ALA A 99 9.71 -12.12 8.86
C ALA A 99 11.22 -12.37 8.79
N ARG A 100 11.84 -12.39 9.96
CA ARG A 100 13.27 -12.67 10.04
C ARG A 100 13.48 -14.17 9.97
N LYS A 101 14.32 -14.61 9.06
CA LYS A 101 14.68 -16.01 8.96
C LYS A 101 15.83 -16.28 9.90
N GLY A 102 15.60 -17.16 10.81
CA GLY A 102 16.48 -17.45 11.88
C GLY A 102 17.65 -18.29 11.62
#